data_d8970b4acb13a945c57599a6a681f2dc
#
_entry.id   d8970b4acb13a945c57599a6a681f2dc
#
_cell.length_a   1.000
_cell.length_b   1.000
_cell.length_c   1.000
_cell.angle_alpha   90.00
_cell.angle_beta   90.00
_cell.angle_gamma   90.00
#
_symmetry.space_group_name_H-M   'P 1'
#
loop_
_entity.id
_entity.type
_entity.pdbx_description
1 polymer ?
#
loop_
_entity_poly.entity_id
_entity_poly.type
_entity_poly.pdbx_seq_one_letter_code
_entity_poly.pdbx_strand_id
1 'polypeptide(L)'
;APGGTEPLPEGIFYLMLVGELPTQEDVSYITGEWQKRSNVPKHVFDVIEKLPVDTHPMTQFVVGIMAMQTESVFAKAYAKGVNKKDYWDYVYEDSMNLIARLPRIASYIYRRKYKNGAHIEPDHKLDWAANFAHMLGYEEFDMKRLMRLYLTIHVDHEGGNVSAHATHLVGSALSDPYLAFAAGMNGLAGPLHGLANQEVLSWIMELKENLGGGLPTKEQIAEYIKQTLTEGKVVPGYGHAVLRKTDPRFTAQQDFYRTYIKHDDICEIVQMVYEVAPPILESTGKIKNPWPNVDAHSGALLSHYGMHEYDFYTVLFGVSRALGVLASLVWDRATGSAIERPNSTTTENIKAIIKKAQEAKV
;
A
#
# COMPACT_ATOMS: atom_id res chain seq x y z
N ALA A 1 -2.49 -11.40 16.63
CA ALA A 1 -1.86 -10.29 17.36
C ALA A 1 -1.99 -10.49 18.87
N PRO A 2 -1.04 -10.05 19.71
CA PRO A 2 -1.16 -10.16 21.16
C PRO A 2 -2.44 -9.47 21.67
N GLY A 3 -3.35 -10.25 22.30
CA GLY A 3 -4.62 -9.75 22.82
C GLY A 3 -5.66 -9.30 21.79
N GLY A 4 -5.45 -9.59 20.49
CA GLY A 4 -6.33 -9.21 19.39
C GLY A 4 -6.58 -10.35 18.42
N THR A 5 -7.49 -10.10 17.47
CA THR A 5 -7.86 -11.01 16.37
C THR A 5 -7.21 -10.63 15.04
N GLU A 6 -6.59 -9.45 14.97
CA GLU A 6 -5.94 -8.96 13.75
C GLU A 6 -4.66 -9.78 13.48
N PRO A 7 -4.42 -10.16 12.22
CA PRO A 7 -3.16 -10.80 11.83
C PRO A 7 -1.99 -9.83 12.00
N LEU A 8 -0.78 -10.36 12.16
CA LEU A 8 0.44 -9.56 12.15
C LEU A 8 1.06 -9.55 10.75
N PRO A 9 1.56 -8.40 10.26
CA PRO A 9 2.25 -8.30 8.99
C PRO A 9 3.44 -9.27 8.86
N GLU A 10 4.12 -9.56 9.96
CA GLU A 10 5.19 -10.55 10.05
C GLU A 10 4.74 -11.94 9.59
N GLY A 11 3.53 -12.36 10.00
CA GLY A 11 2.97 -13.65 9.61
C GLY A 11 2.61 -13.73 8.13
N ILE A 12 2.12 -12.62 7.54
CA ILE A 12 1.83 -12.55 6.10
C ILE A 12 3.13 -12.58 5.28
N PHE A 13 4.17 -11.88 5.75
CA PHE A 13 5.48 -11.92 5.07
C PHE A 13 6.06 -13.33 5.07
N TYR A 14 6.00 -14.03 6.22
CA TYR A 14 6.40 -15.44 6.31
C TYR A 14 5.62 -16.31 5.31
N LEU A 15 4.28 -16.17 5.29
CA LEU A 15 3.42 -16.93 4.37
C LEU A 15 3.81 -16.70 2.90
N MET A 16 4.11 -15.47 2.51
CA MET A 16 4.51 -15.15 1.13
C MET A 16 5.88 -15.73 0.75
N LEU A 17 6.79 -15.87 1.71
CA LEU A 17 8.11 -16.47 1.47
C LEU A 17 8.08 -18.00 1.49
N VAL A 18 7.38 -18.60 2.45
CA VAL A 18 7.44 -20.04 2.73
C VAL A 18 6.29 -20.80 2.08
N GLY A 19 5.14 -20.14 1.87
CA GLY A 19 3.92 -20.76 1.32
C GLY A 19 3.08 -21.54 2.33
N GLU A 20 3.47 -21.52 3.61
CA GLU A 20 2.77 -22.19 4.72
C GLU A 20 2.36 -21.19 5.79
N LEU A 21 1.27 -21.50 6.51
CA LEU A 21 0.82 -20.65 7.61
C LEU A 21 1.87 -20.66 8.73
N PRO A 22 2.28 -19.48 9.23
CA PRO A 22 3.28 -19.39 10.29
C PRO A 22 2.77 -19.93 11.62
N THR A 23 3.66 -20.50 12.41
CA THR A 23 3.47 -20.71 13.83
C THR A 23 3.67 -19.39 14.61
N GLN A 24 3.31 -19.38 15.89
CA GLN A 24 3.61 -18.22 16.75
C GLN A 24 5.13 -17.99 16.90
N GLU A 25 5.92 -19.05 16.86
CA GLU A 25 7.39 -18.99 16.91
C GLU A 25 7.96 -18.32 15.67
N ASP A 26 7.47 -18.69 14.47
CA ASP A 26 7.88 -18.07 13.19
C ASP A 26 7.58 -16.56 13.19
N VAL A 27 6.38 -16.16 13.63
CA VAL A 27 6.01 -14.74 13.75
C VAL A 27 6.95 -14.02 14.73
N SER A 28 7.20 -14.60 15.88
CA SER A 28 8.09 -14.03 16.91
C SER A 28 9.52 -13.90 16.40
N TYR A 29 9.99 -14.87 15.63
CA TYR A 29 11.30 -14.81 14.98
C TYR A 29 11.41 -13.63 14.02
N ILE A 30 10.43 -13.46 13.11
CA ILE A 30 10.42 -12.33 12.16
C ILE A 30 10.36 -11.00 12.91
N THR A 31 9.51 -10.88 13.93
CA THR A 31 9.42 -9.66 14.75
C THR A 31 10.79 -9.33 15.36
N GLY A 32 11.47 -10.32 15.96
CA GLY A 32 12.79 -10.14 16.56
C GLY A 32 13.88 -9.76 15.56
N GLU A 33 13.83 -10.34 14.35
CA GLU A 33 14.78 -10.01 13.27
C GLU A 33 14.56 -8.57 12.76
N TRP A 34 13.31 -8.12 12.57
CA TRP A 34 13.05 -6.75 12.16
C TRP A 34 13.42 -5.73 13.24
N GLN A 35 13.21 -6.04 14.53
CA GLN A 35 13.66 -5.18 15.64
C GLN A 35 15.18 -4.98 15.62
N LYS A 36 15.95 -6.07 15.46
CA LYS A 36 17.43 -6.00 15.37
C LYS A 36 17.93 -5.15 14.19
N ARG A 37 17.20 -5.14 13.09
CA ARG A 37 17.57 -4.51 11.81
C ARG A 37 17.02 -3.08 11.64
N SER A 38 16.20 -2.61 12.58
CA SER A 38 15.42 -1.35 12.47
C SER A 38 16.25 -0.06 12.48
N ASN A 39 17.54 -0.14 12.78
CA ASN A 39 18.40 1.06 12.81
C ASN A 39 18.62 1.62 11.41
N VAL A 40 18.28 2.92 11.23
CA VAL A 40 18.46 3.65 9.98
C VAL A 40 19.75 4.46 10.05
N PRO A 41 20.65 4.37 9.06
CA PRO A 41 21.87 5.17 9.03
C PRO A 41 21.58 6.67 9.02
N LYS A 42 22.36 7.44 9.79
CA LYS A 42 22.16 8.89 9.96
C LYS A 42 22.07 9.65 8.64
N HIS A 43 22.90 9.30 7.65
CA HIS A 43 22.92 9.99 6.35
C HIS A 43 21.58 9.96 5.62
N VAL A 44 20.72 8.96 5.88
CA VAL A 44 19.38 8.88 5.30
C VAL A 44 18.51 10.03 5.80
N PHE A 45 18.53 10.28 7.10
CA PHE A 45 17.82 11.42 7.69
C PHE A 45 18.44 12.75 7.24
N ASP A 46 19.76 12.83 7.16
CA ASP A 46 20.47 14.03 6.69
C ASP A 46 20.07 14.41 5.25
N VAL A 47 19.83 13.43 4.39
CA VAL A 47 19.32 13.65 3.01
C VAL A 47 17.88 14.15 3.05
N ILE A 48 17.00 13.52 3.83
CA ILE A 48 15.60 13.94 3.98
C ILE A 48 15.52 15.39 4.49
N GLU A 49 16.37 15.77 5.45
CA GLU A 49 16.43 17.13 6.01
C GLU A 49 16.83 18.21 4.99
N LYS A 50 17.50 17.84 3.89
CA LYS A 50 17.84 18.78 2.80
C LYS A 50 16.67 19.07 1.86
N LEU A 51 15.63 18.27 1.89
CA LEU A 51 14.42 18.55 1.13
C LEU A 51 13.60 19.65 1.78
N PRO A 52 12.88 20.50 1.02
CA PRO A 52 11.86 21.38 1.59
C PRO A 52 10.87 20.59 2.46
N VAL A 53 10.44 21.13 3.60
CA VAL A 53 9.56 20.44 4.56
C VAL A 53 8.19 20.12 3.95
N ASP A 54 7.72 20.95 3.02
CA ASP A 54 6.47 20.80 2.28
C ASP A 54 6.53 19.79 1.13
N THR A 55 7.71 19.27 0.81
CA THR A 55 7.87 18.18 -0.17
C THR A 55 6.87 17.06 0.12
N HIS A 56 6.21 16.56 -0.92
CA HIS A 56 5.22 15.49 -0.78
C HIS A 56 5.82 14.28 -0.03
N PRO A 57 5.11 13.67 0.95
CA PRO A 57 5.65 12.59 1.78
C PRO A 57 6.18 11.39 0.96
N MET A 58 5.51 11.03 -0.13
CA MET A 58 5.99 9.96 -1.02
C MET A 58 7.33 10.30 -1.67
N THR A 59 7.57 11.54 -2.06
CA THR A 59 8.86 11.97 -2.59
C THR A 59 9.96 11.86 -1.53
N GLN A 60 9.69 12.34 -0.31
CA GLN A 60 10.63 12.18 0.82
C GLN A 60 10.91 10.71 1.11
N PHE A 61 9.87 9.85 1.06
CA PHE A 61 9.96 8.42 1.30
C PHE A 61 10.85 7.71 0.27
N VAL A 62 10.62 7.98 -1.02
CA VAL A 62 11.45 7.43 -2.11
C VAL A 62 12.90 7.88 -1.98
N VAL A 63 13.15 9.17 -1.67
CA VAL A 63 14.51 9.69 -1.46
C VAL A 63 15.18 8.99 -0.27
N GLY A 64 14.47 8.77 0.82
CA GLY A 64 14.98 8.03 1.98
C GLY A 64 15.33 6.58 1.63
N ILE A 65 14.49 5.88 0.86
CA ILE A 65 14.76 4.52 0.38
C ILE A 65 16.02 4.50 -0.50
N MET A 66 16.13 5.42 -1.44
CA MET A 66 17.30 5.50 -2.33
C MET A 66 18.58 5.83 -1.57
N ALA A 67 18.51 6.68 -0.55
CA ALA A 67 19.66 7.00 0.30
C ALA A 67 20.19 5.78 1.07
N MET A 68 19.34 4.77 1.37
CA MET A 68 19.74 3.51 1.97
C MET A 68 20.44 2.55 1.01
N GLN A 69 20.44 2.79 -0.29
CA GLN A 69 21.00 1.87 -1.30
C GLN A 69 22.47 1.50 -1.03
N THR A 70 23.23 2.40 -0.43
CA THR A 70 24.63 2.15 -0.02
C THR A 70 24.78 0.97 0.96
N GLU A 71 23.71 0.59 1.65
CA GLU A 71 23.66 -0.54 2.57
C GLU A 71 23.46 -1.89 1.86
N SER A 72 23.08 -1.90 0.56
CA SER A 72 22.74 -3.13 -0.14
C SER A 72 23.85 -4.18 -0.05
N VAL A 73 23.50 -5.33 0.53
CA VAL A 73 24.39 -6.50 0.58
C VAL A 73 24.39 -7.24 -0.76
N PHE A 74 23.27 -7.24 -1.49
CA PHE A 74 23.18 -7.82 -2.83
C PHE A 74 24.11 -7.09 -3.81
N ALA A 75 24.06 -5.74 -3.88
CA ALA A 75 24.93 -4.98 -4.76
C ALA A 75 26.42 -5.24 -4.47
N LYS A 76 26.80 -5.31 -3.19
CA LYS A 76 28.17 -5.61 -2.75
C LYS A 76 28.59 -7.04 -3.10
N ALA A 77 27.70 -8.01 -2.94
CA ALA A 77 27.97 -9.42 -3.28
C ALA A 77 28.07 -9.62 -4.81
N TYR A 78 27.17 -8.98 -5.57
CA TYR A 78 27.20 -9.01 -7.02
C TYR A 78 28.52 -8.46 -7.58
N ALA A 79 28.99 -7.32 -7.08
CA ALA A 79 30.27 -6.74 -7.46
C ALA A 79 31.48 -7.65 -7.16
N LYS A 80 31.35 -8.56 -6.19
CA LYS A 80 32.38 -9.59 -5.84
C LYS A 80 32.23 -10.88 -6.64
N GLY A 81 31.25 -10.97 -7.56
CA GLY A 81 31.05 -12.14 -8.43
C GLY A 81 30.37 -13.31 -7.74
N VAL A 82 29.45 -13.06 -6.80
CA VAL A 82 28.64 -14.11 -6.16
C VAL A 82 27.91 -14.97 -7.20
N ASN A 83 27.75 -16.26 -6.93
CA ASN A 83 27.09 -17.19 -7.84
C ASN A 83 25.59 -16.84 -7.97
N LYS A 84 25.05 -16.94 -9.20
CA LYS A 84 23.65 -16.66 -9.49
C LYS A 84 22.67 -17.45 -8.61
N LYS A 85 23.01 -18.71 -8.27
CA LYS A 85 22.17 -19.58 -7.41
C LYS A 85 21.98 -19.04 -5.99
N ASP A 86 22.88 -18.14 -5.55
CA ASP A 86 22.90 -17.57 -4.20
C ASP A 86 22.33 -16.14 -4.16
N TYR A 87 21.87 -15.59 -5.31
CA TYR A 87 21.32 -14.22 -5.38
C TYR A 87 20.14 -13.99 -4.46
N TRP A 88 19.26 -15.00 -4.32
CA TRP A 88 18.05 -14.90 -3.50
C TRP A 88 18.37 -14.62 -2.02
N ASP A 89 19.46 -15.18 -1.50
CA ASP A 89 19.86 -15.02 -0.10
C ASP A 89 20.23 -13.56 0.21
N TYR A 90 21.02 -12.94 -0.66
CA TYR A 90 21.38 -11.51 -0.53
C TYR A 90 20.19 -10.56 -0.78
N VAL A 91 19.29 -10.93 -1.68
CA VAL A 91 18.04 -10.19 -1.90
C VAL A 91 17.10 -10.32 -0.69
N TYR A 92 17.05 -11.50 -0.06
CA TYR A 92 16.34 -11.72 1.19
C TYR A 92 16.91 -10.83 2.32
N GLU A 93 18.23 -10.81 2.49
CA GLU A 93 18.87 -9.94 3.49
C GLU A 93 18.57 -8.46 3.27
N ASP A 94 18.68 -7.97 2.04
CA ASP A 94 18.30 -6.59 1.71
C ASP A 94 16.81 -6.34 1.97
N SER A 95 15.94 -7.28 1.65
CA SER A 95 14.50 -7.18 1.89
C SER A 95 14.17 -7.09 3.38
N MET A 96 14.79 -7.95 4.20
CA MET A 96 14.65 -7.93 5.66
C MET A 96 15.12 -6.59 6.26
N ASN A 97 16.27 -6.10 5.81
CA ASN A 97 16.83 -4.83 6.26
C ASN A 97 15.95 -3.64 5.86
N LEU A 98 15.44 -3.65 4.64
CA LEU A 98 14.59 -2.58 4.12
C LEU A 98 13.25 -2.54 4.87
N ILE A 99 12.53 -3.66 4.95
CA ILE A 99 11.23 -3.76 5.66
C ILE A 99 11.37 -3.27 7.11
N ALA A 100 12.41 -3.71 7.81
CA ALA A 100 12.64 -3.34 9.20
C ALA A 100 12.79 -1.82 9.41
N ARG A 101 13.34 -1.10 8.43
CA ARG A 101 13.69 0.32 8.50
C ARG A 101 12.59 1.25 7.99
N LEU A 102 11.68 0.76 7.12
CA LEU A 102 10.65 1.61 6.51
C LEU A 102 9.74 2.32 7.51
N PRO A 103 9.25 1.71 8.60
CA PRO A 103 8.44 2.41 9.59
C PRO A 103 9.16 3.60 10.21
N ARG A 104 10.47 3.46 10.49
CA ARG A 104 11.27 4.54 11.09
C ARG A 104 11.47 5.71 10.13
N ILE A 105 11.70 5.44 8.84
CA ILE A 105 11.81 6.49 7.81
C ILE A 105 10.45 7.18 7.62
N ALA A 106 9.38 6.40 7.50
CA ALA A 106 8.03 6.92 7.31
C ALA A 106 7.58 7.78 8.49
N SER A 107 7.78 7.31 9.73
CA SER A 107 7.45 8.08 10.93
C SER A 107 8.32 9.34 11.07
N TYR A 108 9.59 9.29 10.69
CA TYR A 108 10.46 10.46 10.65
C TYR A 108 9.89 11.54 9.73
N ILE A 109 9.49 11.18 8.51
CA ILE A 109 8.87 12.09 7.53
C ILE A 109 7.56 12.67 8.07
N TYR A 110 6.71 11.82 8.65
CA TYR A 110 5.45 12.25 9.27
C TYR A 110 5.67 13.27 10.38
N ARG A 111 6.54 12.93 11.34
CA ARG A 111 6.83 13.80 12.49
C ARG A 111 7.50 15.11 12.05
N ARG A 112 8.41 15.05 11.08
CA ARG A 112 9.06 16.21 10.50
C ARG A 112 8.05 17.16 9.87
N LYS A 113 7.16 16.65 9.02
CA LYS A 113 6.22 17.48 8.25
C LYS A 113 5.04 17.99 9.07
N TYR A 114 4.48 17.16 9.94
CA TYR A 114 3.19 17.44 10.58
C TYR A 114 3.26 17.64 12.10
N LYS A 115 4.37 17.31 12.73
CA LYS A 115 4.52 17.34 14.20
C LYS A 115 5.77 18.11 14.63
N ASN A 116 6.20 19.10 13.85
CA ASN A 116 7.32 20.00 14.14
C ASN A 116 8.64 19.26 14.47
N GLY A 117 8.89 18.09 13.90
CA GLY A 117 10.09 17.30 14.11
C GLY A 117 10.22 16.63 15.50
N ALA A 118 9.13 16.56 16.25
CA ALA A 118 9.12 15.85 17.55
C ALA A 118 9.15 14.32 17.30
N HIS A 119 10.33 13.78 16.99
CA HIS A 119 10.52 12.36 16.71
C HIS A 119 10.28 11.48 17.94
N ILE A 120 9.78 10.26 17.70
CA ILE A 120 9.52 9.24 18.73
C ILE A 120 10.38 8.02 18.38
N GLU A 121 11.17 7.56 19.35
CA GLU A 121 12.00 6.38 19.20
C GLU A 121 11.18 5.08 19.23
N PRO A 122 11.62 4.00 18.56
CA PRO A 122 10.90 2.74 18.56
C PRO A 122 10.83 2.09 19.94
N ASP A 123 9.69 1.48 20.27
CA ASP A 123 9.53 0.60 21.44
C ASP A 123 9.70 -0.86 21.00
N HIS A 124 10.81 -1.48 21.37
CA HIS A 124 11.13 -2.87 21.04
C HIS A 124 10.26 -3.93 21.74
N LYS A 125 9.28 -3.53 22.54
CA LYS A 125 8.26 -4.42 23.11
C LYS A 125 7.05 -4.61 22.20
N LEU A 126 6.92 -3.76 21.20
CA LEU A 126 5.81 -3.76 20.25
C LEU A 126 6.15 -4.58 18.99
N ASP A 127 5.14 -5.18 18.39
CA ASP A 127 5.25 -5.72 17.03
C ASP A 127 5.47 -4.62 16.01
N TRP A 128 5.84 -4.97 14.79
CA TRP A 128 6.24 -4.03 13.75
C TRP A 128 5.16 -2.98 13.43
N ALA A 129 3.90 -3.39 13.33
CA ALA A 129 2.78 -2.49 13.03
C ALA A 129 2.43 -1.58 14.21
N ALA A 130 2.37 -2.13 15.42
CA ALA A 130 2.11 -1.35 16.64
C ALA A 130 3.24 -0.36 16.93
N ASN A 131 4.49 -0.76 16.66
CA ASN A 131 5.64 0.13 16.79
C ASN A 131 5.60 1.28 15.76
N PHE A 132 5.12 1.01 14.55
CA PHE A 132 4.92 2.08 13.57
C PHE A 132 3.87 3.10 14.06
N ALA A 133 2.71 2.64 14.55
CA ALA A 133 1.70 3.52 15.15
C ALA A 133 2.28 4.36 16.31
N HIS A 134 3.05 3.73 17.20
CA HIS A 134 3.76 4.40 18.29
C HIS A 134 4.70 5.50 17.78
N MET A 135 5.57 5.20 16.82
CA MET A 135 6.50 6.19 16.25
C MET A 135 5.80 7.34 15.51
N LEU A 136 4.60 7.11 14.97
CA LEU A 136 3.75 8.17 14.42
C LEU A 136 3.15 9.06 15.54
N GLY A 137 3.03 8.55 16.77
CA GLY A 137 2.50 9.24 17.93
C GLY A 137 1.08 8.82 18.32
N TYR A 138 0.66 7.65 17.89
CA TYR A 138 -0.66 7.06 18.21
C TYR A 138 -0.49 5.94 19.24
N GLU A 139 -0.95 6.20 20.46
CA GLU A 139 -0.79 5.27 21.59
C GLU A 139 -2.03 4.42 21.86
N GLU A 140 -3.19 4.81 21.33
CA GLU A 140 -4.45 4.10 21.51
C GLU A 140 -4.33 2.65 21.02
N PHE A 141 -4.88 1.75 21.83
CA PHE A 141 -4.81 0.33 21.55
C PHE A 141 -5.53 -0.05 20.24
N ASP A 142 -6.66 0.59 19.97
CA ASP A 142 -7.45 0.32 18.77
C ASP A 142 -6.81 0.91 17.50
N MET A 143 -6.08 2.03 17.60
CA MET A 143 -5.26 2.51 16.48
C MET A 143 -4.11 1.53 16.15
N LYS A 144 -3.47 0.93 17.17
CA LYS A 144 -2.47 -0.12 16.96
C LYS A 144 -3.08 -1.36 16.30
N ARG A 145 -4.32 -1.73 16.65
CA ARG A 145 -5.09 -2.78 15.96
C ARG A 145 -5.37 -2.42 14.49
N LEU A 146 -5.85 -1.21 14.26
CA LEU A 146 -6.09 -0.73 12.91
C LEU A 146 -4.81 -0.77 12.07
N MET A 147 -3.68 -0.36 12.62
CA MET A 147 -2.40 -0.38 11.91
C MET A 147 -1.98 -1.83 11.53
N ARG A 148 -2.19 -2.81 12.41
CA ARG A 148 -1.95 -4.24 12.10
C ARG A 148 -2.82 -4.71 10.94
N LEU A 149 -4.12 -4.41 10.98
CA LEU A 149 -5.04 -4.74 9.89
C LEU A 149 -4.63 -4.03 8.60
N TYR A 150 -4.44 -2.72 8.64
CA TYR A 150 -4.10 -1.90 7.46
C TYR A 150 -2.82 -2.41 6.78
N LEU A 151 -1.76 -2.61 7.55
CA LEU A 151 -0.47 -3.06 7.03
C LEU A 151 -0.51 -4.52 6.55
N THR A 152 -1.47 -5.33 6.99
CA THR A 152 -1.66 -6.70 6.52
C THR A 152 -2.43 -6.75 5.20
N ILE A 153 -3.51 -5.97 5.07
CA ILE A 153 -4.38 -6.08 3.89
C ILE A 153 -3.86 -5.34 2.65
N HIS A 154 -2.86 -4.48 2.79
CA HIS A 154 -2.26 -3.74 1.67
C HIS A 154 -0.95 -4.35 1.14
N VAL A 155 -0.48 -5.46 1.72
CA VAL A 155 0.83 -6.06 1.39
C VAL A 155 0.94 -6.45 -0.07
N ASP A 156 -0.09 -7.06 -0.62
CA ASP A 156 -0.10 -7.57 -1.99
C ASP A 156 -1.49 -7.46 -2.61
N HIS A 157 -1.52 -7.34 -3.92
CA HIS A 157 -2.71 -7.44 -4.74
C HIS A 157 -2.31 -7.74 -6.18
N GLU A 158 -1.93 -9.00 -6.45
CA GLU A 158 -1.42 -9.51 -7.74
C GLU A 158 -0.20 -8.72 -8.30
N GLY A 159 0.49 -9.27 -9.28
CA GLY A 159 1.73 -8.70 -9.83
C GLY A 159 1.55 -7.61 -10.89
N GLY A 160 0.34 -7.42 -11.43
CA GLY A 160 0.08 -6.49 -12.54
C GLY A 160 -0.21 -5.05 -12.12
N ASN A 161 -0.43 -4.77 -10.83
CA ASN A 161 -0.58 -3.39 -10.37
C ASN A 161 0.74 -2.63 -10.50
N VAL A 162 0.66 -1.29 -10.67
CA VAL A 162 1.82 -0.48 -11.06
C VAL A 162 2.99 -0.60 -10.10
N SER A 163 2.76 -0.58 -8.79
CA SER A 163 3.86 -0.67 -7.81
C SER A 163 4.55 -2.04 -7.82
N ALA A 164 3.77 -3.12 -7.91
CA ALA A 164 4.33 -4.47 -7.99
C ALA A 164 5.07 -4.68 -9.33
N HIS A 165 4.44 -4.33 -10.45
CA HIS A 165 5.03 -4.49 -11.77
C HIS A 165 6.32 -3.67 -11.95
N ALA A 166 6.33 -2.40 -11.51
CA ALA A 166 7.52 -1.56 -11.59
C ALA A 166 8.67 -2.10 -10.72
N THR A 167 8.37 -2.60 -9.51
CA THR A 167 9.38 -3.24 -8.65
C THR A 167 9.96 -4.49 -9.33
N HIS A 168 9.09 -5.35 -9.86
CA HIS A 168 9.50 -6.56 -10.57
C HIS A 168 10.33 -6.23 -11.82
N LEU A 169 9.85 -5.31 -12.67
CA LEU A 169 10.54 -4.90 -13.89
C LEU A 169 11.97 -4.41 -13.61
N VAL A 170 12.14 -3.50 -12.66
CA VAL A 170 13.46 -2.97 -12.28
C VAL A 170 14.31 -4.05 -11.63
N GLY A 171 13.75 -4.85 -10.74
CA GLY A 171 14.43 -5.99 -10.10
C GLY A 171 14.88 -7.05 -11.12
N SER A 172 14.13 -7.27 -12.21
CA SER A 172 14.48 -8.24 -13.26
C SER A 172 15.80 -7.91 -13.95
N ALA A 173 16.19 -6.63 -13.98
CA ALA A 173 17.49 -6.16 -14.48
C ALA A 173 18.64 -6.35 -13.46
N LEU A 174 18.42 -7.04 -12.34
CA LEU A 174 19.35 -7.21 -11.23
C LEU A 174 19.69 -5.91 -10.49
N SER A 175 18.84 -4.90 -10.57
CA SER A 175 18.87 -3.80 -9.60
C SER A 175 18.60 -4.35 -8.20
N ASP A 176 19.30 -3.80 -7.20
CA ASP A 176 19.11 -4.24 -5.82
C ASP A 176 17.69 -3.89 -5.29
N PRO A 177 17.24 -4.51 -4.18
CA PRO A 177 15.91 -4.29 -3.62
C PRO A 177 15.58 -2.83 -3.30
N TYR A 178 16.54 -2.00 -2.94
CA TYR A 178 16.29 -0.58 -2.64
C TYR A 178 15.89 0.19 -3.90
N LEU A 179 16.64 0.02 -5.00
CA LEU A 179 16.34 0.66 -6.27
C LEU A 179 15.04 0.11 -6.89
N ALA A 180 14.85 -1.21 -6.84
CA ALA A 180 13.65 -1.85 -7.36
C ALA A 180 12.39 -1.39 -6.60
N PHE A 181 12.44 -1.36 -5.26
CA PHE A 181 11.34 -0.89 -4.44
C PHE A 181 11.07 0.61 -4.61
N ALA A 182 12.12 1.44 -4.72
CA ALA A 182 11.96 2.87 -5.00
C ALA A 182 11.23 3.11 -6.32
N ALA A 183 11.49 2.31 -7.37
CA ALA A 183 10.76 2.38 -8.63
C ALA A 183 9.27 2.04 -8.44
N GLY A 184 8.96 1.00 -7.66
CA GLY A 184 7.59 0.66 -7.29
C GLY A 184 6.88 1.78 -6.53
N MET A 185 7.57 2.45 -5.62
CA MET A 185 7.02 3.57 -4.85
C MET A 185 6.74 4.81 -5.69
N ASN A 186 7.56 5.07 -6.72
CA ASN A 186 7.25 6.11 -7.71
C ASN A 186 5.94 5.80 -8.46
N GLY A 187 5.71 4.53 -8.81
CA GLY A 187 4.45 4.09 -9.40
C GLY A 187 3.26 4.21 -8.43
N LEU A 188 3.49 3.87 -7.14
CA LEU A 188 2.47 3.97 -6.09
C LEU A 188 2.02 5.42 -5.86
N ALA A 189 2.91 6.39 -6.05
CA ALA A 189 2.61 7.81 -5.90
C ALA A 189 1.69 8.38 -7.00
N GLY A 190 1.29 7.58 -7.98
CA GLY A 190 0.40 8.00 -9.05
C GLY A 190 -1.06 8.14 -8.62
N PRO A 191 -1.81 9.15 -9.13
CA PRO A 191 -3.22 9.37 -8.74
C PRO A 191 -4.17 8.22 -9.15
N LEU A 192 -3.81 7.44 -10.16
CA LEU A 192 -4.57 6.26 -10.57
C LEU A 192 -4.17 4.97 -9.81
N HIS A 193 -3.36 5.09 -8.74
CA HIS A 193 -2.91 3.97 -7.94
C HIS A 193 -3.01 4.29 -6.44
N GLY A 194 -1.92 4.62 -5.74
CA GLY A 194 -1.93 4.74 -4.29
C GLY A 194 -2.59 6.00 -3.72
N LEU A 195 -2.82 7.04 -4.54
CA LEU A 195 -3.55 8.23 -4.09
C LEU A 195 -5.07 8.05 -4.03
N ALA A 196 -5.63 6.92 -4.50
CA ALA A 196 -7.07 6.69 -4.53
C ALA A 196 -7.73 6.80 -3.15
N ASN A 197 -7.05 6.41 -2.10
CA ASN A 197 -7.56 6.48 -0.73
C ASN A 197 -7.88 7.91 -0.28
N GLN A 198 -7.01 8.88 -0.54
CA GLN A 198 -7.26 10.28 -0.19
C GLN A 198 -8.39 10.89 -1.04
N GLU A 199 -8.52 10.48 -2.30
CA GLU A 199 -9.62 10.91 -3.17
C GLU A 199 -10.97 10.45 -2.62
N VAL A 200 -11.06 9.21 -2.12
CA VAL A 200 -12.27 8.69 -1.46
C VAL A 200 -12.66 9.55 -0.27
N LEU A 201 -11.72 9.81 0.62
CA LEU A 201 -12.01 10.55 1.83
C LEU A 201 -12.39 12.01 1.52
N SER A 202 -11.70 12.65 0.57
CA SER A 202 -12.04 13.99 0.11
C SER A 202 -13.46 14.04 -0.45
N TRP A 203 -13.85 13.08 -1.28
CA TRP A 203 -15.19 12.98 -1.85
C TRP A 203 -16.26 12.77 -0.76
N ILE A 204 -16.00 11.94 0.25
CA ILE A 204 -16.92 11.74 1.39
C ILE A 204 -17.09 13.02 2.21
N MET A 205 -15.99 13.74 2.45
CA MET A 205 -16.04 15.02 3.17
C MET A 205 -16.83 16.07 2.40
N GLU A 206 -16.62 16.19 1.08
CA GLU A 206 -17.41 17.07 0.21
C GLU A 206 -18.89 16.67 0.20
N LEU A 207 -19.20 15.38 0.11
CA LEU A 207 -20.57 14.86 0.20
C LEU A 207 -21.23 15.32 1.50
N LYS A 208 -20.57 15.09 2.64
CA LYS A 208 -21.08 15.49 3.95
C LYS A 208 -21.33 16.98 4.03
N GLU A 209 -20.39 17.82 3.58
CA GLU A 209 -20.51 19.29 3.59
C GLU A 209 -21.65 19.77 2.69
N ASN A 210 -21.73 19.28 1.45
CA ASN A 210 -22.75 19.65 0.48
C ASN A 210 -24.17 19.24 0.92
N LEU A 211 -24.29 18.22 1.75
CA LEU A 211 -25.57 17.77 2.32
C LEU A 211 -25.90 18.35 3.70
N GLY A 212 -25.19 19.41 4.10
CA GLY A 212 -25.53 20.19 5.30
C GLY A 212 -24.68 19.87 6.54
N GLY A 213 -23.59 19.11 6.39
CA GLY A 213 -22.58 18.87 7.42
C GLY A 213 -22.95 17.82 8.49
N GLY A 214 -24.22 17.36 8.52
CA GLY A 214 -24.68 16.28 9.38
C GLY A 214 -24.60 14.91 8.72
N LEU A 215 -25.22 13.90 9.36
CA LEU A 215 -25.36 12.58 8.77
C LEU A 215 -26.47 12.60 7.71
N PRO A 216 -26.17 12.37 6.40
CA PRO A 216 -27.17 12.41 5.34
C PRO A 216 -28.06 11.16 5.36
N THR A 217 -29.22 11.23 4.68
CA THR A 217 -30.04 10.03 4.43
C THR A 217 -29.50 9.25 3.21
N LYS A 218 -29.90 7.99 3.08
CA LYS A 218 -29.54 7.16 1.92
C LYS A 218 -30.04 7.75 0.60
N GLU A 219 -31.20 8.39 0.62
CA GLU A 219 -31.80 9.05 -0.55
C GLU A 219 -30.96 10.25 -0.99
N GLN A 220 -30.47 11.05 -0.04
CA GLN A 220 -29.59 12.17 -0.34
C GLN A 220 -28.24 11.70 -0.91
N ILE A 221 -27.67 10.63 -0.35
CA ILE A 221 -26.44 10.01 -0.88
C ILE A 221 -26.65 9.47 -2.28
N ALA A 222 -27.80 8.79 -2.52
CA ALA A 222 -28.11 8.25 -3.84
C ALA A 222 -28.22 9.36 -4.90
N GLU A 223 -28.82 10.50 -4.56
CA GLU A 223 -28.92 11.63 -5.48
C GLU A 223 -27.57 12.28 -5.74
N TYR A 224 -26.74 12.44 -4.70
CA TYR A 224 -25.38 12.95 -4.85
C TYR A 224 -24.49 12.06 -5.74
N ILE A 225 -24.63 10.73 -5.61
CA ILE A 225 -23.95 9.76 -6.51
C ILE A 225 -24.40 9.96 -7.96
N LYS A 226 -25.69 10.08 -8.22
CA LYS A 226 -26.22 10.31 -9.58
C LYS A 226 -25.72 11.63 -10.16
N GLN A 227 -25.67 12.69 -9.35
CA GLN A 227 -25.10 13.98 -9.75
C GLN A 227 -23.62 13.83 -10.12
N THR A 228 -22.81 13.18 -9.27
CA THR A 228 -21.39 12.90 -9.52
C THR A 228 -21.21 12.20 -10.89
N LEU A 229 -22.03 11.20 -11.20
CA LEU A 229 -21.98 10.49 -12.48
C LEU A 229 -22.42 11.36 -13.66
N THR A 230 -23.43 12.20 -13.48
CA THR A 230 -23.93 13.11 -14.51
C THR A 230 -22.90 14.17 -14.87
N GLU A 231 -22.09 14.62 -13.92
CA GLU A 231 -20.94 15.52 -14.13
C GLU A 231 -19.75 14.82 -14.82
N GLY A 232 -19.87 13.55 -15.17
CA GLY A 232 -18.81 12.76 -15.79
C GLY A 232 -17.69 12.33 -14.84
N LYS A 233 -17.89 12.48 -13.54
CA LYS A 233 -16.99 12.04 -12.49
C LYS A 233 -17.26 10.57 -12.13
N VAL A 234 -16.30 9.95 -11.44
CA VAL A 234 -16.45 8.60 -10.88
C VAL A 234 -16.78 8.68 -9.40
N VAL A 235 -17.38 7.63 -8.84
CA VAL A 235 -17.48 7.45 -7.39
C VAL A 235 -16.18 6.84 -6.91
N PRO A 236 -15.31 7.59 -6.17
CA PRO A 236 -14.01 7.08 -5.75
C PRO A 236 -14.15 5.85 -4.84
N GLY A 237 -13.18 4.94 -4.92
CA GLY A 237 -13.21 3.69 -4.15
C GLY A 237 -14.16 2.62 -4.69
N TYR A 238 -14.88 2.88 -5.79
CA TYR A 238 -15.77 1.93 -6.46
C TYR A 238 -15.26 1.56 -7.84
N GLY A 239 -15.29 0.28 -8.12
CA GLY A 239 -14.72 -0.30 -9.33
C GLY A 239 -13.36 -0.92 -9.11
N HIS A 240 -13.00 -1.85 -9.97
CA HIS A 240 -11.70 -2.54 -9.96
C HIS A 240 -11.40 -3.16 -11.32
N ALA A 241 -10.15 -3.14 -11.73
CA ALA A 241 -9.72 -3.73 -13.00
C ALA A 241 -9.94 -5.25 -13.03
N VAL A 242 -9.67 -5.94 -11.93
CA VAL A 242 -9.67 -7.42 -11.81
C VAL A 242 -10.87 -7.93 -11.05
N LEU A 243 -11.18 -7.40 -9.86
CA LEU A 243 -12.29 -7.89 -9.01
C LEU A 243 -13.66 -7.70 -9.67
N ARG A 244 -14.60 -8.60 -9.34
CA ARG A 244 -15.99 -8.59 -9.83
C ARG A 244 -17.02 -8.72 -8.70
N LYS A 245 -16.55 -8.64 -7.44
CA LYS A 245 -17.32 -8.66 -6.19
C LYS A 245 -16.70 -7.66 -5.25
N THR A 246 -17.34 -7.40 -4.11
CA THR A 246 -16.76 -6.62 -2.99
C THR A 246 -15.36 -7.12 -2.66
N ASP A 247 -14.42 -6.20 -2.55
CA ASP A 247 -13.06 -6.50 -2.17
C ASP A 247 -13.03 -7.08 -0.75
N PRO A 248 -12.45 -8.26 -0.51
CA PRO A 248 -12.39 -8.84 0.84
C PRO A 248 -11.61 -7.95 1.83
N ARG A 249 -10.73 -7.09 1.34
CA ARG A 249 -10.01 -6.11 2.17
C ARG A 249 -10.95 -5.02 2.68
N PHE A 250 -11.90 -4.56 1.85
CA PHE A 250 -12.98 -3.68 2.29
C PHE A 250 -13.85 -4.35 3.35
N THR A 251 -14.20 -5.62 3.16
CA THR A 251 -14.98 -6.38 4.15
C THR A 251 -14.26 -6.46 5.50
N ALA A 252 -12.96 -6.73 5.50
CA ALA A 252 -12.16 -6.76 6.74
C ALA A 252 -12.14 -5.41 7.46
N GLN A 253 -12.09 -4.30 6.73
CA GLN A 253 -12.19 -2.95 7.30
C GLN A 253 -13.58 -2.67 7.85
N GLN A 254 -14.63 -3.12 7.15
CA GLN A 254 -16.01 -3.00 7.61
C GLN A 254 -16.26 -3.78 8.90
N ASP A 255 -15.70 -4.98 9.01
CA ASP A 255 -15.78 -5.80 10.23
C ASP A 255 -15.02 -5.15 11.40
N PHE A 256 -13.88 -4.52 11.12
CA PHE A 256 -13.16 -3.71 12.11
C PHE A 256 -14.02 -2.55 12.60
N TYR A 257 -14.61 -1.78 11.71
CA TYR A 257 -15.52 -0.69 12.06
C TYR A 257 -16.65 -1.18 12.98
N ARG A 258 -17.38 -2.22 12.57
CA ARG A 258 -18.51 -2.76 13.33
C ARG A 258 -18.12 -3.29 14.70
N THR A 259 -16.88 -3.75 14.85
CA THR A 259 -16.41 -4.37 16.09
C THR A 259 -15.90 -3.34 17.10
N TYR A 260 -15.18 -2.32 16.64
CA TYR A 260 -14.39 -1.45 17.51
C TYR A 260 -14.87 0.01 17.55
N ILE A 261 -15.63 0.46 16.55
CA ILE A 261 -16.11 1.85 16.47
C ILE A 261 -17.61 1.91 16.70
N LYS A 262 -18.03 2.57 17.76
CA LYS A 262 -19.45 2.65 18.13
C LYS A 262 -20.23 3.65 17.29
N HIS A 263 -19.62 4.78 16.98
CA HIS A 263 -20.23 5.85 16.23
C HIS A 263 -19.15 6.71 15.58
N ASP A 264 -19.29 6.95 14.28
CA ASP A 264 -18.48 7.87 13.50
C ASP A 264 -19.22 8.21 12.20
N ASP A 265 -19.57 9.48 12.01
CA ASP A 265 -20.38 9.94 10.86
C ASP A 265 -19.73 9.56 9.51
N ILE A 266 -18.40 9.68 9.40
CA ILE A 266 -17.70 9.38 8.14
C ILE A 266 -17.76 7.89 7.83
N CYS A 267 -17.53 7.05 8.83
CA CYS A 267 -17.65 5.60 8.68
C CYS A 267 -19.10 5.19 8.40
N GLU A 268 -20.09 5.85 9.01
CA GLU A 268 -21.52 5.61 8.74
C GLU A 268 -21.89 6.00 7.30
N ILE A 269 -21.37 7.13 6.79
CA ILE A 269 -21.54 7.52 5.39
C ILE A 269 -20.93 6.44 4.47
N VAL A 270 -19.74 5.92 4.76
CA VAL A 270 -19.12 4.82 3.99
C VAL A 270 -20.04 3.60 3.93
N GLN A 271 -20.69 3.22 5.07
CA GLN A 271 -21.65 2.11 5.10
C GLN A 271 -22.87 2.39 4.21
N MET A 272 -23.41 3.61 4.29
CA MET A 272 -24.57 3.99 3.46
C MET A 272 -24.21 4.05 1.97
N VAL A 273 -23.03 4.57 1.62
CA VAL A 273 -22.55 4.55 0.22
C VAL A 273 -22.39 3.12 -0.28
N TYR A 274 -21.89 2.20 0.57
CA TYR A 274 -21.81 0.78 0.21
C TYR A 274 -23.18 0.15 -0.13
N GLU A 275 -24.24 0.57 0.55
CA GLU A 275 -25.58 0.04 0.29
C GLU A 275 -26.23 0.63 -0.98
N VAL A 276 -25.97 1.93 -1.27
CA VAL A 276 -26.69 2.64 -2.36
C VAL A 276 -25.89 2.75 -3.65
N ALA A 277 -24.56 2.75 -3.63
CA ALA A 277 -23.75 2.96 -4.82
C ALA A 277 -23.81 1.79 -5.81
N PRO A 278 -23.68 0.50 -5.41
CA PRO A 278 -23.64 -0.60 -6.36
C PRO A 278 -24.84 -0.67 -7.30
N PRO A 279 -26.12 -0.64 -6.86
CA PRO A 279 -27.26 -0.68 -7.76
C PRO A 279 -27.34 0.54 -8.70
N ILE A 280 -26.88 1.72 -8.25
CA ILE A 280 -26.84 2.92 -9.10
C ILE A 280 -25.77 2.74 -10.20
N LEU A 281 -24.59 2.26 -9.83
CA LEU A 281 -23.48 2.03 -10.76
C LEU A 281 -23.83 0.96 -11.78
N GLU A 282 -24.47 -0.15 -11.38
CA GLU A 282 -24.96 -1.20 -12.26
C GLU A 282 -25.97 -0.66 -13.28
N SER A 283 -26.90 0.19 -12.85
CA SER A 283 -27.95 0.76 -13.71
C SER A 283 -27.39 1.59 -14.87
N THR A 284 -26.15 2.07 -14.79
CA THR A 284 -25.49 2.82 -15.88
C THR A 284 -25.15 1.94 -17.09
N GLY A 285 -25.04 0.63 -16.90
CA GLY A 285 -24.63 -0.35 -17.94
C GLY A 285 -23.19 -0.22 -18.43
N LYS A 286 -22.41 0.72 -17.87
CA LYS A 286 -21.04 1.04 -18.30
C LYS A 286 -19.97 0.47 -17.37
N ILE A 287 -20.32 0.17 -16.11
CA ILE A 287 -19.40 -0.19 -15.05
C ILE A 287 -19.37 -1.71 -14.87
N LYS A 288 -18.22 -2.33 -15.12
CA LYS A 288 -18.04 -3.79 -15.02
C LYS A 288 -17.99 -4.30 -13.58
N ASN A 289 -17.54 -3.47 -12.67
CA ASN A 289 -17.46 -3.78 -11.23
C ASN A 289 -18.01 -2.61 -10.43
N PRO A 290 -19.24 -2.68 -9.90
CA PRO A 290 -19.85 -1.62 -9.11
C PRO A 290 -19.48 -1.67 -7.62
N TRP A 291 -18.69 -2.67 -7.19
CA TRP A 291 -18.38 -2.93 -5.79
C TRP A 291 -17.19 -2.11 -5.29
N PRO A 292 -17.14 -1.83 -3.98
CA PRO A 292 -16.02 -1.10 -3.39
C PRO A 292 -14.73 -1.90 -3.41
N ASN A 293 -13.62 -1.19 -3.52
CA ASN A 293 -12.28 -1.68 -3.33
C ASN A 293 -11.74 -1.29 -1.93
N VAL A 294 -10.47 -1.63 -1.64
CA VAL A 294 -9.85 -1.40 -0.33
C VAL A 294 -9.82 0.08 0.08
N ASP A 295 -9.76 1.00 -0.88
CA ASP A 295 -9.63 2.44 -0.60
C ASP A 295 -10.94 3.07 -0.10
N ALA A 296 -12.09 2.41 -0.35
CA ALA A 296 -13.40 2.94 0.00
C ALA A 296 -13.62 3.14 1.52
N HIS A 297 -12.85 2.49 2.38
CA HIS A 297 -13.03 2.59 3.84
C HIS A 297 -11.77 2.99 4.61
N SER A 298 -10.58 2.71 4.08
CA SER A 298 -9.33 2.83 4.83
C SER A 298 -9.06 4.25 5.35
N GLY A 299 -9.35 5.28 4.55
CA GLY A 299 -9.20 6.68 4.96
C GLY A 299 -10.13 7.10 6.07
N ALA A 300 -11.38 6.63 6.06
CA ALA A 300 -12.36 6.91 7.11
C ALA A 300 -11.91 6.35 8.46
N LEU A 301 -11.40 5.12 8.48
CA LEU A 301 -10.88 4.49 9.70
C LEU A 301 -9.66 5.23 10.27
N LEU A 302 -8.72 5.62 9.43
CA LEU A 302 -7.55 6.40 9.84
C LEU A 302 -7.97 7.77 10.40
N SER A 303 -8.92 8.44 9.75
CA SER A 303 -9.47 9.72 10.18
C SER A 303 -10.17 9.62 11.54
N HIS A 304 -10.91 8.54 11.81
CA HIS A 304 -11.55 8.29 13.11
C HIS A 304 -10.56 8.34 14.27
N TYR A 305 -9.37 7.76 14.10
CA TYR A 305 -8.31 7.78 15.10
C TYR A 305 -7.41 9.03 15.03
N GLY A 306 -7.85 10.08 14.34
CA GLY A 306 -7.19 11.38 14.34
C GLY A 306 -6.04 11.54 13.36
N MET A 307 -5.86 10.63 12.42
CA MET A 307 -4.89 10.79 11.34
C MET A 307 -5.57 11.54 10.17
N HIS A 308 -5.41 12.84 10.13
CA HIS A 308 -6.02 13.71 9.12
C HIS A 308 -5.05 14.21 8.05
N GLU A 309 -3.81 13.74 8.08
CA GLU A 309 -2.75 14.08 7.13
C GLU A 309 -2.85 13.19 5.88
N TYR A 310 -3.83 13.45 5.02
CA TYR A 310 -4.23 12.61 3.88
C TYR A 310 -3.09 12.35 2.90
N ASP A 311 -2.21 13.32 2.66
CA ASP A 311 -1.02 13.18 1.82
C ASP A 311 -0.08 12.05 2.30
N PHE A 312 -0.21 11.64 3.57
CA PHE A 312 0.63 10.61 4.16
C PHE A 312 0.09 9.19 3.95
N TYR A 313 -1.19 9.01 3.61
CA TYR A 313 -1.81 7.68 3.51
C TYR A 313 -1.13 6.78 2.48
N THR A 314 -0.65 7.34 1.38
CA THR A 314 0.10 6.59 0.37
C THR A 314 1.45 6.09 0.91
N VAL A 315 2.06 6.77 1.88
CA VAL A 315 3.28 6.28 2.56
C VAL A 315 2.95 5.06 3.43
N LEU A 316 1.84 5.08 4.17
CA LEU A 316 1.37 3.89 4.92
C LEU A 316 1.19 2.70 3.98
N PHE A 317 0.54 2.95 2.84
CA PHE A 317 0.37 1.94 1.80
C PHE A 317 1.73 1.43 1.30
N GLY A 318 2.68 2.31 1.03
CA GLY A 318 4.03 1.96 0.60
C GLY A 318 4.77 1.09 1.62
N VAL A 319 4.68 1.40 2.91
CA VAL A 319 5.26 0.59 3.99
C VAL A 319 4.68 -0.82 3.99
N SER A 320 3.37 -0.97 3.84
CA SER A 320 2.71 -2.27 3.72
C SER A 320 3.13 -3.01 2.45
N ARG A 321 3.08 -2.36 1.29
CA ARG A 321 3.38 -2.95 -0.02
C ARG A 321 4.79 -3.51 -0.12
N ALA A 322 5.73 -2.98 0.68
CA ALA A 322 7.09 -3.50 0.74
C ALA A 322 7.15 -5.01 0.99
N LEU A 323 6.27 -5.53 1.87
CA LEU A 323 6.30 -6.95 2.22
C LEU A 323 6.05 -7.84 0.99
N GLY A 324 5.00 -7.54 0.23
CA GLY A 324 4.63 -8.35 -0.94
C GLY A 324 5.64 -8.25 -2.08
N VAL A 325 6.02 -7.04 -2.47
CA VAL A 325 6.92 -6.85 -3.62
C VAL A 325 8.34 -7.33 -3.32
N LEU A 326 8.82 -7.21 -2.08
CA LEU A 326 10.15 -7.69 -1.69
C LEU A 326 10.17 -9.22 -1.55
N ALA A 327 9.11 -9.84 -1.02
CA ALA A 327 8.97 -11.30 -1.05
C ALA A 327 8.97 -11.82 -2.49
N SER A 328 8.29 -11.14 -3.41
CA SER A 328 8.28 -11.47 -4.84
C SER A 328 9.69 -11.38 -5.45
N LEU A 329 10.47 -10.33 -5.13
CA LEU A 329 11.86 -10.23 -5.61
C LEU A 329 12.76 -11.37 -5.12
N VAL A 330 12.57 -11.85 -3.88
CA VAL A 330 13.30 -13.02 -3.37
C VAL A 330 12.97 -14.24 -4.22
N TRP A 331 11.69 -14.48 -4.51
CA TRP A 331 11.23 -15.57 -5.36
C TRP A 331 11.76 -15.47 -6.79
N ASP A 332 11.78 -14.26 -7.38
CA ASP A 332 12.36 -14.04 -8.71
C ASP A 332 13.81 -14.49 -8.78
N ARG A 333 14.57 -14.25 -7.73
CA ARG A 333 15.99 -14.67 -7.67
C ARG A 333 16.12 -16.15 -7.39
N ALA A 334 15.28 -16.71 -6.51
CA ALA A 334 15.29 -18.14 -6.18
C ALA A 334 14.89 -19.02 -7.38
N THR A 335 13.91 -18.59 -8.15
CA THR A 335 13.46 -19.29 -9.37
C THR A 335 14.31 -19.00 -10.60
N GLY A 336 15.22 -18.00 -10.52
CA GLY A 336 16.11 -17.64 -11.61
C GLY A 336 15.42 -16.90 -12.75
N SER A 337 14.35 -16.14 -12.45
CA SER A 337 13.59 -15.35 -13.42
C SER A 337 14.52 -14.49 -14.29
N ALA A 338 14.22 -14.46 -15.58
CA ALA A 338 14.97 -13.67 -16.57
C ALA A 338 14.59 -12.19 -16.49
N ILE A 339 15.41 -11.37 -17.14
CA ILE A 339 15.09 -9.96 -17.34
C ILE A 339 13.77 -9.82 -18.12
N GLU A 340 12.87 -9.00 -17.61
CA GLU A 340 11.61 -8.67 -18.27
C GLU A 340 11.90 -7.71 -19.44
N ARG A 341 11.70 -8.21 -20.66
CA ARG A 341 11.95 -7.45 -21.87
C ARG A 341 10.84 -7.72 -22.88
N PRO A 342 9.86 -6.81 -23.05
CA PRO A 342 8.86 -6.94 -24.09
C PRO A 342 9.49 -7.04 -25.48
N ASN A 343 8.93 -7.90 -26.32
CA ASN A 343 9.37 -8.04 -27.70
C ASN A 343 8.85 -6.88 -28.53
N SER A 344 9.74 -6.29 -29.36
CA SER A 344 9.31 -5.36 -30.39
C SER A 344 8.57 -6.11 -31.50
N THR A 345 7.56 -5.48 -32.08
CA THR A 345 6.86 -6.02 -33.24
C THR A 345 7.06 -5.12 -34.46
N THR A 346 7.02 -5.72 -35.68
CA THR A 346 7.17 -4.97 -36.91
C THR A 346 5.84 -4.37 -37.36
N THR A 347 5.92 -3.36 -38.26
CA THR A 347 4.72 -2.77 -38.90
C THR A 347 3.91 -3.83 -39.65
N GLU A 348 4.57 -4.78 -40.28
CA GLU A 348 3.95 -5.89 -41.03
C GLU A 348 3.15 -6.79 -40.08
N ASN A 349 3.70 -7.14 -38.90
CA ASN A 349 3.01 -7.91 -37.88
C ASN A 349 1.79 -7.15 -37.35
N ILE A 350 1.89 -5.85 -37.10
CA ILE A 350 0.75 -5.04 -36.66
C ILE A 350 -0.35 -5.05 -37.72
N LYS A 351 -0.02 -4.87 -39.01
CA LYS A 351 -0.98 -4.95 -40.10
C LYS A 351 -1.66 -6.33 -40.19
N ALA A 352 -0.89 -7.40 -40.02
CA ALA A 352 -1.42 -8.76 -40.01
C ALA A 352 -2.39 -8.99 -38.85
N ILE A 353 -2.09 -8.50 -37.63
CA ILE A 353 -2.97 -8.57 -36.47
C ILE A 353 -4.29 -7.81 -36.73
N ILE A 354 -4.19 -6.58 -37.27
CA ILE A 354 -5.38 -5.76 -37.59
C ILE A 354 -6.28 -6.48 -38.62
N LYS A 355 -5.68 -7.00 -39.69
CA LYS A 355 -6.41 -7.75 -40.76
C LYS A 355 -7.13 -8.94 -40.13
N LYS A 356 -6.46 -9.75 -39.30
CA LYS A 356 -7.04 -10.90 -38.64
C LYS A 356 -8.19 -10.53 -37.69
N ALA A 357 -8.08 -9.41 -36.97
CA ALA A 357 -9.13 -8.91 -36.11
C ALA A 357 -10.34 -8.35 -36.88
N GLN A 358 -10.15 -7.85 -38.09
CA GLN A 358 -11.22 -7.40 -38.97
C GLN A 358 -11.97 -8.60 -39.59
N GLU A 359 -11.24 -9.64 -40.02
CA GLU A 359 -11.82 -10.87 -40.55
C GLU A 359 -12.64 -11.66 -39.50
N ALA A 360 -12.24 -11.60 -38.21
CA ALA A 360 -12.95 -12.25 -37.12
C ALA A 360 -14.26 -11.54 -36.68
N LYS A 361 -14.51 -10.34 -37.20
CA LYS A 361 -15.76 -9.57 -36.94
C LYS A 361 -16.83 -9.71 -38.02
N VAL A 362 -16.55 -10.44 -39.08
CA VAL A 362 -17.48 -10.84 -40.14
C VAL A 362 -17.95 -12.28 -39.88
#